data_e064512c4e5af491ac38d62e0a3bd5a6
#
_entry.id   e064512c4e5af491ac38d62e0a3bd5a6
#
_cell.length_a   1.000
_cell.length_b   1.000
_cell.length_c   1.000
_cell.angle_alpha   90.00
_cell.angle_beta   90.00
_cell.angle_gamma   90.00
#
_symmetry.space_group_name_H-M   'P 1'
#
loop_
_entity.id
_entity.type
_entity.pdbx_description
1 polymer ?
#
loop_
_entity_poly.entity_id
_entity_poly.type
_entity_poly.pdbx_seq_one_letter_code
_entity_poly.pdbx_strand_id
1 'polypeptide(L)'
;MNTLVIGGTGFIGDQAVRMLLEQGHRVKALALPELPVDYQQPEGLELIQNDISELSEDALAAILGGCDTLVYAAGIDERVDGKAPIYDLYEMHNVEMVKRILQAAKAAGVKKAVICGSYYTYFERTMPELKLAKWHPYVRSLAEQERVCLAENEPGFSVIVLEFSPIVGVQEGRKPSWFYMVDSFSNMKKELVYSGGGISLLTRRQAGEAIVGAVESELEGGYYPVGKYNESWSHITEIMRDALNFADHKMRLIPKFMYTAGGKRLKKVQRRNGYESGFDMVKYTDIHYLNKYLPEETTVDLLGITEDDYEAEIQNIVTYSMKLLSHKKKAI
;
A
#
# COMPACT_ATOMS: atom_id res chain seq x y z
N MET A 1 -13.77 19.85 7.38
CA MET A 1 -13.58 18.97 8.54
C MET A 1 -12.15 19.11 9.06
N ASN A 2 -11.91 18.74 10.32
CA ASN A 2 -10.56 18.63 10.89
C ASN A 2 -10.12 17.17 10.78
N THR A 3 -9.08 16.89 10.00
CA THR A 3 -8.64 15.54 9.69
C THR A 3 -7.22 15.30 10.19
N LEU A 4 -7.01 14.24 10.95
CA LEU A 4 -5.66 13.73 11.27
C LEU A 4 -5.29 12.65 10.27
N VAL A 5 -4.13 12.79 9.61
CA VAL A 5 -3.56 11.77 8.71
C VAL A 5 -2.31 11.18 9.35
N ILE A 6 -2.39 9.94 9.83
CA ILE A 6 -1.23 9.19 10.32
C ILE A 6 -0.53 8.56 9.12
N GLY A 7 0.79 8.80 9.00
CA GLY A 7 1.54 8.47 7.78
C GLY A 7 1.42 9.55 6.69
N GLY A 8 1.10 10.80 7.07
CA GLY A 8 0.79 11.89 6.14
C GLY A 8 1.93 12.38 5.25
N THR A 9 3.17 11.91 5.46
CA THR A 9 4.30 12.14 4.51
C THR A 9 4.65 10.90 3.70
N GLY A 10 3.88 9.82 3.87
CA GLY A 10 4.01 8.57 3.14
C GLY A 10 3.46 8.66 1.72
N PHE A 11 3.66 7.59 0.93
CA PHE A 11 3.34 7.54 -0.49
C PHE A 11 1.87 7.91 -0.80
N ILE A 12 0.92 7.34 -0.08
CA ILE A 12 -0.51 7.64 -0.26
C ILE A 12 -0.99 8.73 0.70
N GLY A 13 -0.45 8.77 1.93
CA GLY A 13 -0.86 9.74 2.94
C GLY A 13 -0.54 11.19 2.53
N ASP A 14 0.62 11.46 1.93
CA ASP A 14 0.97 12.79 1.40
C ASP A 14 0.02 13.22 0.27
N GLN A 15 -0.38 12.29 -0.61
CA GLN A 15 -1.35 12.60 -1.64
C GLN A 15 -2.71 12.98 -1.05
N ALA A 16 -3.19 12.21 -0.06
CA ALA A 16 -4.43 12.50 0.62
C ALA A 16 -4.37 13.84 1.39
N VAL A 17 -3.26 14.12 2.08
CA VAL A 17 -3.03 15.42 2.77
C VAL A 17 -3.18 16.58 1.82
N ARG A 18 -2.50 16.55 0.65
CA ARG A 18 -2.58 17.63 -0.34
C ARG A 18 -3.99 17.84 -0.85
N MET A 19 -4.68 16.76 -1.23
CA MET A 19 -6.03 16.84 -1.75
C MET A 19 -7.03 17.32 -0.70
N LEU A 20 -6.92 16.88 0.55
CA LEU A 20 -7.76 17.37 1.65
C LEU A 20 -7.56 18.86 1.90
N LEU A 21 -6.33 19.36 1.85
CA LEU A 21 -6.02 20.79 1.97
C LEU A 21 -6.59 21.60 0.80
N GLU A 22 -6.45 21.10 -0.44
CA GLU A 22 -7.02 21.72 -1.65
C GLU A 22 -8.55 21.83 -1.58
N GLN A 23 -9.22 20.90 -0.91
CA GLN A 23 -10.66 20.92 -0.66
C GLN A 23 -11.06 21.74 0.58
N GLY A 24 -10.12 22.43 1.20
CA GLY A 24 -10.39 23.34 2.32
C GLY A 24 -10.55 22.66 3.68
N HIS A 25 -10.10 21.42 3.83
CA HIS A 25 -10.04 20.77 5.13
C HIS A 25 -8.89 21.34 5.97
N ARG A 26 -9.03 21.29 7.29
CA ARG A 26 -7.92 21.51 8.21
C ARG A 26 -7.23 20.16 8.44
N VAL A 27 -5.97 20.09 8.10
CA VAL A 27 -5.24 18.81 8.14
C VAL A 27 -4.06 18.88 9.12
N LYS A 28 -4.05 17.93 10.05
CA LYS A 28 -2.88 17.55 10.83
C LYS A 28 -2.27 16.29 10.21
N ALA A 29 -0.96 16.20 10.12
CA ALA A 29 -0.28 14.96 9.71
C ALA A 29 0.68 14.51 10.81
N LEU A 30 0.57 13.25 11.21
CA LEU A 30 1.57 12.60 12.04
C LEU A 30 2.46 11.75 11.14
N ALA A 31 3.77 11.99 11.20
CA ALA A 31 4.77 11.32 10.38
C ALA A 31 6.00 10.97 11.21
N LEU A 32 6.76 9.98 10.76
CA LEU A 32 8.07 9.67 11.35
C LEU A 32 9.00 10.89 11.26
N PRO A 33 9.96 11.03 12.18
CA PRO A 33 10.91 12.14 12.19
C PRO A 33 11.72 12.28 10.89
N GLU A 34 12.02 11.15 10.22
CA GLU A 34 12.72 11.15 8.93
C GLU A 34 11.75 11.41 7.77
N LEU A 35 11.77 12.62 7.24
CA LEU A 35 10.99 13.01 6.07
C LEU A 35 11.63 12.49 4.77
N PRO A 36 10.85 12.33 3.69
CA PRO A 36 11.41 12.10 2.35
C PRO A 36 12.44 13.17 1.98
N VAL A 37 13.47 12.79 1.23
CA VAL A 37 14.47 13.76 0.73
C VAL A 37 13.76 14.84 -0.07
N ASP A 38 14.12 16.10 0.20
CA ASP A 38 13.53 17.29 -0.42
C ASP A 38 12.00 17.42 -0.25
N TYR A 39 11.45 16.88 0.85
CA TYR A 39 10.02 16.98 1.15
C TYR A 39 9.55 18.42 1.22
N GLN A 40 8.57 18.75 0.38
CA GLN A 40 7.92 20.07 0.38
C GLN A 40 6.62 20.00 1.18
N GLN A 41 6.65 20.56 2.39
CA GLN A 41 5.45 20.62 3.22
C GLN A 41 4.38 21.50 2.57
N PRO A 42 3.15 21.00 2.35
CA PRO A 42 2.06 21.81 1.83
C PRO A 42 1.74 22.99 2.76
N GLU A 43 1.34 24.11 2.16
CA GLU A 43 0.84 25.26 2.91
C GLU A 43 -0.44 24.86 3.69
N GLY A 44 -0.55 25.32 4.92
CA GLY A 44 -1.69 25.02 5.79
C GLY A 44 -1.63 23.67 6.50
N LEU A 45 -0.62 22.83 6.24
CA LEU A 45 -0.44 21.57 6.95
C LEU A 45 0.16 21.77 8.34
N GLU A 46 -0.51 21.26 9.36
CA GLU A 46 0.09 21.06 10.69
C GLU A 46 0.83 19.72 10.71
N LEU A 47 2.17 19.76 10.57
CA LEU A 47 3.00 18.56 10.55
C LEU A 47 3.57 18.27 11.94
N ILE A 48 3.27 17.06 12.46
CA ILE A 48 3.78 16.53 13.73
C ILE A 48 4.74 15.38 13.39
N GLN A 49 6.00 15.56 13.76
CA GLN A 49 7.04 14.55 13.52
C GLN A 49 7.31 13.76 14.80
N ASN A 50 6.79 12.54 14.85
CA ASN A 50 7.02 11.61 15.96
C ASN A 50 6.78 10.16 15.51
N ASP A 51 7.41 9.21 16.19
CA ASP A 51 7.05 7.80 16.06
C ASP A 51 5.79 7.54 16.90
N ILE A 52 4.74 7.12 16.25
CA ILE A 52 3.45 6.83 16.90
C ILE A 52 3.58 5.73 17.97
N SER A 53 4.55 4.82 17.83
CA SER A 53 4.80 3.76 18.81
C SER A 53 5.39 4.28 20.12
N GLU A 54 6.00 5.45 20.10
CA GLU A 54 6.62 6.09 21.24
C GLU A 54 5.69 7.11 21.95
N LEU A 55 4.55 7.46 21.35
CA LEU A 55 3.61 8.40 21.94
C LEU A 55 2.91 7.81 23.17
N SER A 56 2.84 8.60 24.25
CA SER A 56 1.96 8.29 25.38
C SER A 56 0.49 8.43 24.99
N GLU A 57 -0.41 7.83 25.77
CA GLU A 57 -1.86 7.96 25.56
C GLU A 57 -2.32 9.43 25.62
N ASP A 58 -1.77 10.20 26.56
CA ASP A 58 -2.10 11.64 26.69
C ASP A 58 -1.63 12.44 25.46
N ALA A 59 -0.43 12.14 24.95
CA ALA A 59 0.08 12.78 23.73
C ALA A 59 -0.77 12.42 22.50
N LEU A 60 -1.15 11.16 22.36
CA LEU A 60 -2.03 10.71 21.27
C LEU A 60 -3.42 11.36 21.38
N ALA A 61 -3.99 11.42 22.58
CA ALA A 61 -5.27 12.10 22.82
C ALA A 61 -5.20 13.59 22.50
N ALA A 62 -4.09 14.27 22.84
CA ALA A 62 -3.88 15.68 22.51
C ALA A 62 -3.81 15.92 20.98
N ILE A 63 -3.14 15.02 20.22
CA ILE A 63 -3.05 15.10 18.76
C ILE A 63 -4.44 14.90 18.12
N LEU A 64 -5.22 13.93 18.62
CA LEU A 64 -6.57 13.62 18.13
C LEU A 64 -7.61 14.67 18.55
N GLY A 65 -7.30 15.48 19.55
CA GLY A 65 -8.23 16.50 20.07
C GLY A 65 -8.72 17.46 19.00
N GLY A 66 -10.04 17.59 18.87
CA GLY A 66 -10.71 18.45 17.89
C GLY A 66 -10.70 17.93 16.45
N CYS A 67 -10.26 16.71 16.21
CA CYS A 67 -10.38 16.05 14.90
C CYS A 67 -11.78 15.44 14.72
N ASP A 68 -12.35 15.63 13.53
CA ASP A 68 -13.62 15.00 13.13
C ASP A 68 -13.34 13.60 12.54
N THR A 69 -12.24 13.48 11.80
CA THR A 69 -11.87 12.28 11.04
C THR A 69 -10.41 11.92 11.23
N LEU A 70 -10.16 10.62 11.29
CA LEU A 70 -8.84 9.99 11.27
C LEU A 70 -8.61 9.28 9.95
N VAL A 71 -7.46 9.49 9.31
CA VAL A 71 -6.95 8.66 8.22
C VAL A 71 -5.71 7.92 8.72
N TYR A 72 -5.70 6.60 8.61
CA TYR A 72 -4.55 5.77 8.94
C TYR A 72 -3.93 5.20 7.67
N ALA A 73 -2.85 5.84 7.21
CA ALA A 73 -2.08 5.48 6.02
C ALA A 73 -0.64 5.03 6.38
N ALA A 74 -0.51 4.40 7.55
CA ALA A 74 0.73 3.85 8.08
C ALA A 74 0.64 2.32 8.20
N GLY A 75 1.74 1.69 8.56
CA GLY A 75 1.85 0.24 8.69
C GLY A 75 3.03 -0.29 7.88
N ILE A 76 3.23 -1.60 7.94
CA ILE A 76 4.28 -2.29 7.19
C ILE A 76 3.66 -3.18 6.13
N ASP A 77 4.24 -3.15 4.92
CA ASP A 77 3.75 -3.89 3.76
C ASP A 77 4.50 -5.23 3.55
N GLU A 78 4.08 -5.97 2.55
CA GLU A 78 4.60 -7.30 2.21
C GLU A 78 6.09 -7.36 1.86
N ARG A 79 6.72 -6.20 1.62
CA ARG A 79 8.14 -6.09 1.24
C ARG A 79 9.07 -6.11 2.44
N VAL A 80 8.50 -6.06 3.65
CA VAL A 80 9.30 -6.12 4.88
C VAL A 80 9.70 -7.58 5.16
N ASP A 81 10.99 -7.84 5.16
CA ASP A 81 11.59 -9.08 5.64
C ASP A 81 12.12 -8.88 7.08
N GLY A 82 12.01 -9.90 7.91
CA GLY A 82 12.43 -9.80 9.30
C GLY A 82 12.86 -11.14 9.89
N LYS A 83 13.24 -11.10 11.17
CA LYS A 83 13.54 -12.31 11.94
C LYS A 83 12.30 -13.21 12.04
N ALA A 84 12.49 -14.50 11.95
CA ALA A 84 11.42 -15.47 12.16
C ALA A 84 11.09 -15.63 13.66
N PRO A 85 9.79 -15.71 14.07
CA PRO A 85 8.60 -15.57 13.22
C PRO A 85 8.31 -14.09 12.91
N ILE A 86 8.20 -13.75 11.63
CA ILE A 86 7.95 -12.36 11.22
C ILE A 86 6.54 -11.88 11.56
N TYR A 87 5.61 -12.78 11.82
CA TYR A 87 4.24 -12.42 12.14
C TYR A 87 4.14 -11.47 13.34
N ASP A 88 4.98 -11.63 14.35
CA ASP A 88 4.99 -10.78 15.55
C ASP A 88 5.23 -9.30 15.19
N LEU A 89 6.10 -9.04 14.18
CA LEU A 89 6.34 -7.71 13.66
C LEU A 89 5.11 -7.14 12.95
N TYR A 90 4.47 -7.95 12.11
CA TYR A 90 3.24 -7.56 11.42
C TYR A 90 2.08 -7.33 12.40
N GLU A 91 1.91 -8.19 13.38
CA GLU A 91 0.87 -8.05 14.41
C GLU A 91 1.02 -6.74 15.18
N MET A 92 2.24 -6.43 15.62
CA MET A 92 2.53 -5.20 16.37
C MET A 92 2.18 -3.95 15.55
N HIS A 93 2.63 -3.88 14.28
CA HIS A 93 2.46 -2.66 13.46
C HIS A 93 1.09 -2.56 12.78
N ASN A 94 0.53 -3.67 12.31
CA ASN A 94 -0.69 -3.64 11.51
C ASN A 94 -1.94 -3.93 12.34
N VAL A 95 -1.84 -4.57 13.51
CA VAL A 95 -3.00 -4.93 14.33
C VAL A 95 -3.06 -4.13 15.61
N GLU A 96 -2.08 -4.31 16.50
CA GLU A 96 -2.14 -3.71 17.83
C GLU A 96 -2.05 -2.18 17.78
N MET A 97 -1.23 -1.64 16.89
CA MET A 97 -1.13 -0.19 16.70
C MET A 97 -2.44 0.41 16.20
N VAL A 98 -3.09 -0.20 15.21
CA VAL A 98 -4.37 0.28 14.66
C VAL A 98 -5.45 0.23 15.73
N LYS A 99 -5.54 -0.87 16.47
CA LYS A 99 -6.49 -1.02 17.59
C LYS A 99 -6.32 0.10 18.61
N ARG A 100 -5.10 0.33 19.07
CA ARG A 100 -4.76 1.40 20.02
C ARG A 100 -5.22 2.77 19.52
N ILE A 101 -4.93 3.07 18.25
CA ILE A 101 -5.26 4.36 17.64
C ILE A 101 -6.77 4.55 17.50
N LEU A 102 -7.50 3.52 17.07
CA LEU A 102 -8.96 3.57 16.96
C LEU A 102 -9.63 3.81 18.32
N GLN A 103 -9.16 3.16 19.37
CA GLN A 103 -9.66 3.37 20.73
C GLN A 103 -9.39 4.80 21.22
N ALA A 104 -8.20 5.32 20.97
CA ALA A 104 -7.86 6.70 21.30
C ALA A 104 -8.69 7.72 20.49
N ALA A 105 -8.90 7.47 19.19
CA ALA A 105 -9.72 8.32 18.32
C ALA A 105 -11.18 8.38 18.79
N LYS A 106 -11.74 7.22 19.12
CA LYS A 106 -13.10 7.12 19.67
C LYS A 106 -13.22 7.87 21.00
N ALA A 107 -12.28 7.70 21.91
CA ALA A 107 -12.25 8.41 23.19
C ALA A 107 -12.09 9.94 23.02
N ALA A 108 -11.38 10.40 21.99
CA ALA A 108 -11.23 11.81 21.64
C ALA A 108 -12.45 12.42 20.93
N GLY A 109 -13.47 11.63 20.60
CA GLY A 109 -14.70 12.07 19.96
C GLY A 109 -14.63 12.18 18.43
N VAL A 110 -13.62 11.57 17.80
CA VAL A 110 -13.56 11.37 16.35
C VAL A 110 -14.80 10.61 15.89
N LYS A 111 -15.35 10.97 14.73
CA LYS A 111 -16.59 10.38 14.20
C LYS A 111 -16.36 9.30 13.17
N LYS A 112 -15.24 9.39 12.46
CA LYS A 112 -14.92 8.51 11.34
C LYS A 112 -13.43 8.19 11.32
N ALA A 113 -13.09 6.92 11.07
CA ALA A 113 -11.75 6.49 10.78
C ALA A 113 -11.69 5.82 9.40
N VAL A 114 -10.74 6.24 8.57
CA VAL A 114 -10.44 5.66 7.26
C VAL A 114 -9.10 4.94 7.35
N ILE A 115 -9.10 3.63 7.17
CA ILE A 115 -7.93 2.76 7.31
C ILE A 115 -7.48 2.30 5.92
N CYS A 116 -6.23 2.52 5.58
CA CYS A 116 -5.64 2.04 4.33
C CYS A 116 -5.23 0.58 4.49
N GLY A 117 -6.05 -0.33 3.99
CA GLY A 117 -5.83 -1.77 3.95
C GLY A 117 -5.32 -2.25 2.59
N SER A 118 -5.52 -3.53 2.28
CA SER A 118 -5.07 -4.15 1.03
C SER A 118 -6.07 -5.14 0.46
N TYR A 119 -6.22 -5.15 -0.85
CA TYR A 119 -7.11 -6.06 -1.58
C TYR A 119 -6.81 -7.57 -1.37
N TYR A 120 -5.72 -7.93 -0.72
CA TYR A 120 -5.48 -9.33 -0.35
C TYR A 120 -6.50 -9.87 0.65
N THR A 121 -7.09 -9.01 1.48
CA THR A 121 -8.17 -9.39 2.39
C THR A 121 -9.49 -9.63 1.65
N TYR A 122 -9.76 -8.87 0.60
CA TYR A 122 -10.85 -9.17 -0.32
C TYR A 122 -10.71 -10.59 -0.92
N PHE A 123 -9.52 -10.97 -1.38
CA PHE A 123 -9.27 -12.31 -1.93
C PHE A 123 -9.27 -13.40 -0.86
N GLU A 124 -8.83 -13.13 0.37
CA GLU A 124 -8.97 -14.09 1.48
C GLU A 124 -10.43 -14.43 1.74
N ARG A 125 -11.35 -13.44 1.64
CA ARG A 125 -12.79 -13.65 1.83
C ARG A 125 -13.48 -14.29 0.63
N THR A 126 -13.10 -13.91 -0.59
CA THR A 126 -13.78 -14.33 -1.83
C THR A 126 -13.20 -15.60 -2.44
N MET A 127 -11.97 -15.97 -2.09
CA MET A 127 -11.24 -17.16 -2.56
C MET A 127 -10.69 -17.98 -1.37
N PRO A 128 -11.54 -18.46 -0.43
CA PRO A 128 -11.10 -19.09 0.81
C PRO A 128 -10.28 -20.38 0.59
N GLU A 129 -10.39 -21.00 -0.59
CA GLU A 129 -9.58 -22.17 -0.97
C GLU A 129 -8.08 -21.86 -1.06
N LEU A 130 -7.70 -20.60 -1.30
CA LEU A 130 -6.30 -20.16 -1.34
C LEU A 130 -5.67 -20.12 0.05
N LYS A 131 -6.47 -19.95 1.11
CA LYS A 131 -6.03 -19.90 2.51
C LYS A 131 -4.88 -18.92 2.71
N LEU A 132 -5.04 -17.68 2.20
CA LEU A 132 -3.96 -16.69 2.14
C LEU A 132 -3.45 -16.31 3.52
N ALA A 133 -4.32 -16.06 4.47
CA ALA A 133 -3.97 -15.74 5.85
C ALA A 133 -3.23 -16.89 6.57
N LYS A 134 -3.48 -18.15 6.16
CA LYS A 134 -2.72 -19.28 6.69
C LYS A 134 -1.27 -19.31 6.26
N TRP A 135 -1.00 -18.91 5.01
CA TRP A 135 0.33 -19.06 4.39
C TRP A 135 1.17 -17.79 4.44
N HIS A 136 0.52 -16.63 4.48
CA HIS A 136 1.16 -15.34 4.33
C HIS A 136 1.01 -14.51 5.60
N PRO A 137 2.06 -14.33 6.42
CA PRO A 137 2.03 -13.52 7.64
C PRO A 137 1.46 -12.12 7.42
N TYR A 138 1.80 -11.47 6.32
CA TYR A 138 1.25 -10.17 5.94
C TYR A 138 -0.27 -10.21 5.77
N VAL A 139 -0.80 -11.14 4.95
CA VAL A 139 -2.26 -11.24 4.74
C VAL A 139 -3.00 -11.59 6.03
N ARG A 140 -2.40 -12.45 6.87
CA ARG A 140 -2.95 -12.77 8.19
C ARG A 140 -3.09 -11.52 9.05
N SER A 141 -2.06 -10.67 9.10
CA SER A 141 -2.12 -9.44 9.92
C SER A 141 -3.18 -8.46 9.40
N LEU A 142 -3.36 -8.36 8.08
CA LEU A 142 -4.39 -7.51 7.49
C LEU A 142 -5.81 -8.03 7.75
N ALA A 143 -6.03 -9.33 7.65
CA ALA A 143 -7.33 -9.94 7.98
C ALA A 143 -7.68 -9.71 9.46
N GLU A 144 -6.69 -9.80 10.34
CA GLU A 144 -6.87 -9.50 11.75
C GLU A 144 -7.07 -7.99 12.00
N GLN A 145 -6.34 -7.12 11.28
CA GLN A 145 -6.53 -5.68 11.30
C GLN A 145 -7.98 -5.32 10.96
N GLU A 146 -8.53 -5.87 9.86
CA GLU A 146 -9.92 -5.63 9.46
C GLU A 146 -10.90 -6.06 10.54
N ARG A 147 -10.70 -7.25 11.12
CA ARG A 147 -11.54 -7.76 12.20
C ARG A 147 -11.54 -6.79 13.40
N VAL A 148 -10.38 -6.29 13.78
CA VAL A 148 -10.24 -5.32 14.87
C VAL A 148 -10.91 -4.00 14.50
N CYS A 149 -10.68 -3.51 13.28
CA CYS A 149 -11.28 -2.26 12.78
C CYS A 149 -12.80 -2.30 12.81
N LEU A 150 -13.40 -3.37 12.28
CA LEU A 150 -14.85 -3.48 12.22
C LEU A 150 -15.50 -3.70 13.61
N ALA A 151 -14.76 -4.28 14.55
CA ALA A 151 -15.22 -4.43 15.92
C ALA A 151 -15.34 -3.10 16.68
N GLU A 152 -14.68 -2.04 16.22
CA GLU A 152 -14.74 -0.71 16.81
C GLU A 152 -15.92 0.13 16.27
N ASN A 153 -16.66 -0.34 15.24
CA ASN A 153 -17.85 0.36 14.76
C ASN A 153 -18.92 0.41 15.84
N GLU A 154 -19.46 1.60 16.06
CA GLU A 154 -20.60 1.84 16.96
C GLU A 154 -21.38 3.10 16.53
N PRO A 155 -22.60 3.33 17.06
CA PRO A 155 -23.32 4.58 16.77
C PRO A 155 -22.48 5.82 17.11
N GLY A 156 -22.15 6.61 16.09
CA GLY A 156 -21.35 7.82 16.21
C GLY A 156 -19.85 7.64 15.97
N PHE A 157 -19.37 6.43 15.73
CA PHE A 157 -18.00 6.16 15.28
C PHE A 157 -17.97 5.10 14.17
N SER A 158 -17.65 5.49 12.95
CA SER A 158 -17.60 4.64 11.77
C SER A 158 -16.16 4.35 11.35
N VAL A 159 -15.82 3.08 11.12
CA VAL A 159 -14.50 2.65 10.64
C VAL A 159 -14.62 2.08 9.23
N ILE A 160 -14.04 2.76 8.26
CA ILE A 160 -14.00 2.40 6.84
C ILE A 160 -12.63 1.83 6.53
N VAL A 161 -12.55 0.61 6.00
CA VAL A 161 -11.31 0.01 5.54
C VAL A 161 -11.28 0.04 4.02
N LEU A 162 -10.32 0.74 3.43
CA LEU A 162 -10.09 0.80 1.99
C LEU A 162 -9.10 -0.30 1.61
N GLU A 163 -9.56 -1.35 0.95
CA GLU A 163 -8.75 -2.49 0.51
C GLU A 163 -8.05 -2.18 -0.82
N PHE A 164 -7.00 -1.40 -0.74
CA PHE A 164 -6.27 -0.94 -1.92
C PHE A 164 -5.63 -2.07 -2.72
N SER A 165 -5.86 -2.08 -4.03
CA SER A 165 -5.04 -2.80 -5.00
C SER A 165 -3.65 -2.12 -5.12
N PRO A 166 -2.66 -2.76 -5.81
CA PRO A 166 -1.36 -2.14 -6.05
C PRO A 166 -1.47 -0.72 -6.61
N ILE A 167 -0.74 0.21 -6.01
CA ILE A 167 -0.76 1.63 -6.35
C ILE A 167 0.49 1.96 -7.15
N VAL A 168 0.29 2.51 -8.37
CA VAL A 168 1.38 2.97 -9.24
C VAL A 168 1.57 4.48 -9.13
N GLY A 169 2.81 4.93 -9.29
CA GLY A 169 3.18 6.33 -9.22
C GLY A 169 4.52 6.56 -8.53
N VAL A 170 4.93 7.81 -8.47
CA VAL A 170 6.19 8.26 -7.90
C VAL A 170 5.93 9.29 -6.80
N GLN A 171 6.69 9.20 -5.73
CA GLN A 171 6.88 10.28 -4.75
C GLN A 171 8.36 10.64 -4.73
N GLU A 172 8.67 11.91 -4.93
CA GLU A 172 10.06 12.37 -4.85
C GLU A 172 10.68 12.06 -3.49
N GLY A 173 11.97 11.74 -3.48
CA GLY A 173 12.68 11.34 -2.28
C GLY A 173 12.43 9.90 -1.80
N ARG A 174 11.54 9.15 -2.46
CA ARG A 174 11.26 7.74 -2.12
C ARG A 174 11.48 6.81 -3.30
N LYS A 175 11.89 5.57 -3.02
CA LYS A 175 11.95 4.52 -4.04
C LYS A 175 10.52 4.12 -4.42
N PRO A 176 10.17 4.07 -5.73
CA PRO A 176 8.89 3.55 -6.19
C PRO A 176 8.66 2.11 -5.77
N SER A 177 7.40 1.73 -5.60
CA SER A 177 7.01 0.36 -5.19
C SER A 177 7.58 -0.72 -6.11
N TRP A 178 7.65 -0.46 -7.42
CA TRP A 178 8.15 -1.41 -8.43
C TRP A 178 9.61 -1.17 -8.86
N PHE A 179 10.37 -0.43 -8.07
CA PHE A 179 11.81 -0.23 -8.30
C PHE A 179 12.56 -1.55 -8.51
N TYR A 180 12.23 -2.60 -7.76
CA TYR A 180 12.88 -3.90 -7.87
C TYR A 180 12.67 -4.57 -9.24
N MET A 181 11.50 -4.35 -9.88
CA MET A 181 11.23 -4.84 -11.24
C MET A 181 12.10 -4.12 -12.25
N VAL A 182 12.16 -2.78 -12.16
CA VAL A 182 12.99 -1.94 -13.05
C VAL A 182 14.47 -2.29 -12.91
N ASP A 183 14.97 -2.44 -11.68
CA ASP A 183 16.35 -2.87 -11.42
C ASP A 183 16.63 -4.23 -12.05
N SER A 184 15.74 -5.20 -11.86
CA SER A 184 15.85 -6.53 -12.47
C SER A 184 15.86 -6.45 -14.01
N PHE A 185 14.90 -5.75 -14.61
CA PHE A 185 14.75 -5.65 -16.05
C PHE A 185 15.92 -4.90 -16.70
N SER A 186 16.42 -3.84 -16.09
CA SER A 186 17.56 -3.07 -16.61
C SER A 186 18.85 -3.88 -16.73
N ASN A 187 18.95 -4.99 -16.03
CA ASN A 187 20.09 -5.92 -16.09
C ASN A 187 19.88 -7.09 -17.08
N MET A 188 18.70 -7.22 -17.69
CA MET A 188 18.43 -8.27 -18.69
C MET A 188 18.95 -7.83 -20.07
N LYS A 189 19.61 -8.73 -20.80
CA LYS A 189 20.34 -8.35 -22.04
C LYS A 189 19.57 -8.52 -23.34
N LYS A 190 18.66 -9.46 -23.43
CA LYS A 190 17.98 -9.83 -24.70
C LYS A 190 16.51 -10.18 -24.54
N GLU A 191 16.12 -10.63 -23.36
CA GLU A 191 14.76 -11.06 -23.07
C GLU A 191 14.32 -10.46 -21.76
N LEU A 192 13.11 -9.90 -21.71
CA LEU A 192 12.43 -9.59 -20.47
C LEU A 192 11.52 -10.75 -20.09
N VAL A 193 11.57 -11.13 -18.83
CA VAL A 193 10.76 -12.23 -18.33
C VAL A 193 9.62 -11.70 -17.47
N TYR A 194 8.43 -12.24 -17.65
CA TYR A 194 7.24 -11.90 -16.87
C TYR A 194 6.51 -13.14 -16.39
N SER A 195 5.68 -13.00 -15.37
CA SER A 195 4.81 -14.07 -14.85
C SER A 195 3.45 -14.05 -15.52
N GLY A 196 2.74 -15.16 -15.46
CA GLY A 196 1.31 -15.20 -15.78
C GLY A 196 0.47 -14.45 -14.75
N GLY A 197 -0.82 -14.34 -15.02
CA GLY A 197 -1.78 -13.65 -14.17
C GLY A 197 -1.83 -12.15 -14.40
N GLY A 198 -2.59 -11.48 -13.54
CA GLY A 198 -2.81 -10.04 -13.60
C GLY A 198 -3.17 -9.47 -12.23
N ILE A 199 -3.33 -8.17 -12.18
CA ILE A 199 -3.68 -7.41 -10.97
C ILE A 199 -4.68 -6.32 -11.29
N SER A 200 -5.53 -5.98 -10.33
CA SER A 200 -6.10 -4.64 -10.31
C SER A 200 -5.05 -3.66 -9.85
N LEU A 201 -5.12 -2.44 -10.34
CA LEU A 201 -4.25 -1.34 -9.92
C LEU A 201 -4.98 0.00 -9.97
N LEU A 202 -4.38 1.00 -9.35
CA LEU A 202 -4.80 2.39 -9.41
C LEU A 202 -3.57 3.30 -9.29
N THR A 203 -3.71 4.57 -9.67
CA THR A 203 -2.63 5.54 -9.53
C THR A 203 -2.55 6.10 -8.11
N ARG A 204 -1.42 6.74 -7.79
CA ARG A 204 -1.25 7.46 -6.52
C ARG A 204 -2.32 8.55 -6.34
N ARG A 205 -2.67 9.28 -7.41
CA ARG A 205 -3.72 10.29 -7.39
C ARG A 205 -5.07 9.67 -7.03
N GLN A 206 -5.43 8.57 -7.68
CA GLN A 206 -6.68 7.84 -7.42
C GLN A 206 -6.75 7.26 -6.00
N ALA A 207 -5.62 6.85 -5.42
CA ALA A 207 -5.58 6.45 -4.01
C ALA A 207 -5.87 7.62 -3.07
N GLY A 208 -5.38 8.83 -3.41
CA GLY A 208 -5.73 10.06 -2.71
C GLY A 208 -7.22 10.39 -2.82
N GLU A 209 -7.80 10.31 -4.03
CA GLU A 209 -9.23 10.51 -4.28
C GLU A 209 -10.08 9.54 -3.45
N ALA A 210 -9.69 8.26 -3.39
CA ALA A 210 -10.39 7.26 -2.60
C ALA A 210 -10.43 7.61 -1.10
N ILE A 211 -9.29 8.08 -0.55
CA ILE A 211 -9.21 8.49 0.85
C ILE A 211 -10.10 9.71 1.09
N VAL A 212 -10.01 10.72 0.23
CA VAL A 212 -10.82 11.94 0.33
C VAL A 212 -12.31 11.60 0.22
N GLY A 213 -12.69 10.80 -0.78
CA GLY A 213 -14.05 10.33 -0.94
C GLY A 213 -14.58 9.59 0.29
N ALA A 214 -13.77 8.73 0.92
CA ALA A 214 -14.14 8.06 2.17
C ALA A 214 -14.28 9.04 3.35
N VAL A 215 -13.41 10.06 3.44
CA VAL A 215 -13.50 11.11 4.46
C VAL A 215 -14.79 11.88 4.33
N GLU A 216 -15.19 12.27 3.11
CA GLU A 216 -16.35 13.15 2.83
C GLU A 216 -17.68 12.39 2.71
N SER A 217 -17.64 11.07 2.43
CA SER A 217 -18.84 10.26 2.22
C SER A 217 -19.63 10.01 3.50
N GLU A 218 -20.88 9.61 3.34
CA GLU A 218 -21.74 9.05 4.40
C GLU A 218 -21.65 7.49 4.44
N LEU A 219 -20.53 6.92 3.96
CA LEU A 219 -20.34 5.47 3.99
C LEU A 219 -20.38 4.94 5.42
N GLU A 220 -21.08 3.84 5.60
CA GLU A 220 -21.10 3.10 6.85
C GLU A 220 -19.78 2.39 7.09
N GLY A 221 -19.50 2.01 8.34
CA GLY A 221 -18.34 1.22 8.69
C GLY A 221 -18.35 -0.14 7.98
N GLY A 222 -17.23 -0.45 7.29
CA GLY A 222 -17.10 -1.64 6.48
C GLY A 222 -15.79 -1.69 5.73
N TYR A 223 -15.63 -2.70 4.87
CA TYR A 223 -14.48 -2.81 3.96
C TYR A 223 -14.93 -2.55 2.52
N TYR A 224 -14.09 -1.80 1.82
CA TYR A 224 -14.35 -1.30 0.48
C TYR A 224 -13.16 -1.60 -0.42
N PRO A 225 -13.25 -2.60 -1.32
CA PRO A 225 -12.16 -2.91 -2.24
C PRO A 225 -11.97 -1.77 -3.25
N VAL A 226 -10.73 -1.30 -3.40
CA VAL A 226 -10.38 -0.15 -4.22
C VAL A 226 -9.39 -0.54 -5.31
N GLY A 227 -9.82 -0.46 -6.56
CA GLY A 227 -9.02 -0.68 -7.75
C GLY A 227 -9.75 -0.15 -8.97
N LYS A 228 -9.02 0.37 -9.96
CA LYS A 228 -9.64 1.01 -11.14
C LYS A 228 -9.37 0.24 -12.42
N TYR A 229 -8.13 -0.23 -12.62
CA TYR A 229 -7.71 -0.89 -13.85
C TYR A 229 -7.35 -2.35 -13.59
N ASN A 230 -7.76 -3.25 -14.47
CA ASN A 230 -7.47 -4.68 -14.41
C ASN A 230 -6.47 -5.04 -15.52
N GLU A 231 -5.19 -5.26 -15.14
CA GLU A 231 -4.11 -5.41 -16.09
C GLU A 231 -3.35 -6.71 -15.94
N SER A 232 -2.93 -7.29 -17.08
CA SER A 232 -2.06 -8.45 -17.09
C SER A 232 -0.60 -8.08 -16.80
N TRP A 233 0.15 -8.99 -16.18
CA TRP A 233 1.59 -8.81 -16.01
C TRP A 233 2.34 -8.69 -17.35
N SER A 234 1.82 -9.30 -18.41
CA SER A 234 2.36 -9.15 -19.78
C SER A 234 2.31 -7.69 -20.21
N HIS A 235 1.14 -7.07 -20.11
CA HIS A 235 0.94 -5.68 -20.54
C HIS A 235 1.75 -4.70 -19.69
N ILE A 236 1.74 -4.87 -18.36
CA ILE A 236 2.57 -4.06 -17.45
C ILE A 236 4.07 -4.16 -17.82
N THR A 237 4.53 -5.38 -18.15
CA THR A 237 5.93 -5.59 -18.55
C THR A 237 6.23 -4.97 -19.94
N GLU A 238 5.26 -4.94 -20.85
CA GLU A 238 5.38 -4.23 -22.14
C GLU A 238 5.60 -2.73 -21.94
N ILE A 239 4.76 -2.09 -21.14
CA ILE A 239 4.90 -0.68 -20.80
C ILE A 239 6.31 -0.39 -20.22
N MET A 240 6.76 -1.23 -19.28
CA MET A 240 8.10 -1.09 -18.70
C MET A 240 9.22 -1.31 -19.70
N ARG A 241 9.08 -2.29 -20.62
CA ARG A 241 10.03 -2.57 -21.70
C ARG A 241 10.23 -1.34 -22.59
N ASP A 242 9.10 -0.75 -23.00
CA ASP A 242 9.11 0.38 -23.92
C ASP A 242 9.70 1.64 -23.24
N ALA A 243 9.36 1.87 -21.96
CA ALA A 243 9.94 2.94 -21.16
C ALA A 243 11.47 2.77 -20.90
N LEU A 244 11.96 1.52 -20.87
CA LEU A 244 13.40 1.22 -20.79
C LEU A 244 14.13 1.37 -22.12
N ASN A 245 13.42 1.66 -23.22
CA ASN A 245 13.93 1.65 -24.60
C ASN A 245 14.46 0.27 -25.04
N PHE A 246 13.80 -0.79 -24.61
CA PHE A 246 14.14 -2.19 -24.88
C PHE A 246 13.20 -2.81 -25.93
N ALA A 247 12.75 -2.03 -26.92
CA ALA A 247 11.80 -2.46 -27.96
C ALA A 247 12.23 -3.77 -28.68
N ASP A 248 13.53 -3.99 -28.83
CA ASP A 248 14.09 -5.21 -29.47
C ASP A 248 14.17 -6.42 -28.52
N HIS A 249 13.90 -6.25 -27.23
CA HIS A 249 13.91 -7.35 -26.27
C HIS A 249 12.66 -8.22 -26.42
N LYS A 250 12.88 -9.53 -26.50
CA LYS A 250 11.75 -10.47 -26.53
C LYS A 250 11.11 -10.58 -25.15
N MET A 251 9.81 -10.67 -25.15
CA MET A 251 9.00 -10.94 -23.96
C MET A 251 8.87 -12.45 -23.76
N ARG A 252 9.15 -12.94 -22.57
CA ARG A 252 9.06 -14.37 -22.24
C ARG A 252 8.34 -14.65 -20.94
N LEU A 253 7.28 -15.44 -21.03
CA LEU A 253 6.56 -15.95 -19.86
C LEU A 253 7.44 -16.94 -19.08
N ILE A 254 7.60 -16.71 -17.78
CA ILE A 254 8.18 -17.69 -16.85
C ILE A 254 7.11 -18.76 -16.54
N PRO A 255 7.35 -20.04 -16.80
CA PRO A 255 6.41 -21.08 -16.39
C PRO A 255 6.25 -21.14 -14.86
N LYS A 256 5.03 -21.39 -14.38
CA LYS A 256 4.71 -21.44 -12.94
C LYS A 256 5.67 -22.30 -12.12
N PHE A 257 6.06 -23.47 -12.65
CA PHE A 257 6.99 -24.37 -11.95
C PHE A 257 8.39 -23.78 -11.75
N MET A 258 8.87 -22.96 -12.70
CA MET A 258 10.17 -22.26 -12.57
C MET A 258 10.09 -21.15 -11.53
N TYR A 259 8.98 -20.40 -11.53
CA TYR A 259 8.73 -19.36 -10.51
C TYR A 259 8.70 -20.00 -9.11
N THR A 260 7.97 -21.13 -8.95
CA THR A 260 7.93 -21.90 -7.70
C THR A 260 9.32 -22.40 -7.28
N ALA A 261 10.16 -22.84 -8.22
CA ALA A 261 11.53 -23.28 -7.92
C ALA A 261 12.39 -22.12 -7.39
N GLY A 262 12.24 -20.92 -7.98
CA GLY A 262 12.85 -19.69 -7.47
C GLY A 262 12.43 -19.39 -6.05
N GLY A 263 11.12 -19.44 -5.77
CA GLY A 263 10.55 -19.27 -4.43
C GLY A 263 11.10 -20.25 -3.40
N LYS A 264 11.23 -21.53 -3.76
CA LYS A 264 11.86 -22.56 -2.89
C LYS A 264 13.31 -22.22 -2.55
N ARG A 265 14.09 -21.74 -3.53
CA ARG A 265 15.48 -21.32 -3.33
C ARG A 265 15.56 -20.14 -2.38
N LEU A 266 14.74 -19.11 -2.59
CA LEU A 266 14.70 -17.92 -1.73
C LEU A 266 14.32 -18.29 -0.30
N LYS A 267 13.25 -19.06 -0.12
CA LYS A 267 12.82 -19.55 1.19
C LYS A 267 13.90 -20.34 1.93
N LYS A 268 14.70 -21.15 1.19
CA LYS A 268 15.83 -21.87 1.78
C LYS A 268 16.93 -20.91 2.28
N VAL A 269 17.22 -19.84 1.54
CA VAL A 269 18.20 -18.82 1.94
C VAL A 269 17.70 -18.08 3.18
N GLN A 270 16.46 -17.62 3.19
CA GLN A 270 15.84 -16.93 4.32
C GLN A 270 15.92 -17.78 5.60
N ARG A 271 15.47 -19.04 5.54
CA ARG A 271 15.55 -19.97 6.67
C ARG A 271 16.95 -20.17 7.23
N ARG A 272 17.98 -20.26 6.36
CA ARG A 272 19.37 -20.37 6.80
C ARG A 272 19.85 -19.16 7.57
N ASN A 273 19.31 -17.99 7.23
CA ASN A 273 19.67 -16.71 7.84
C ASN A 273 18.73 -16.34 9.01
N GLY A 274 17.74 -17.20 9.35
CA GLY A 274 16.76 -16.93 10.40
C GLY A 274 15.76 -15.82 10.05
N TYR A 275 15.49 -15.59 8.75
CA TYR A 275 14.58 -14.58 8.24
C TYR A 275 13.32 -15.19 7.63
N GLU A 276 12.25 -14.42 7.63
CA GLU A 276 11.00 -14.67 6.91
C GLU A 276 10.55 -13.42 6.15
N SER A 277 9.72 -13.63 5.13
CA SER A 277 9.03 -12.56 4.38
C SER A 277 7.56 -12.53 4.74
N GLY A 278 6.90 -11.40 4.48
CA GLY A 278 5.45 -11.26 4.59
C GLY A 278 4.66 -12.23 3.72
N PHE A 279 5.23 -12.66 2.59
CA PHE A 279 4.70 -13.75 1.76
C PHE A 279 5.54 -15.01 1.86
N ASP A 280 4.90 -16.17 2.01
CA ASP A 280 5.51 -17.45 1.69
C ASP A 280 5.74 -17.55 0.18
N MET A 281 6.98 -17.41 -0.27
CA MET A 281 7.33 -17.29 -1.68
C MET A 281 6.99 -18.52 -2.52
N VAL A 282 6.79 -19.69 -1.89
CA VAL A 282 6.34 -20.90 -2.58
C VAL A 282 4.83 -20.87 -2.80
N LYS A 283 4.08 -20.49 -1.77
CA LYS A 283 2.61 -20.37 -1.82
C LYS A 283 2.14 -19.12 -2.57
N TYR A 284 2.95 -18.06 -2.54
CA TYR A 284 2.70 -16.86 -3.32
C TYR A 284 2.55 -17.14 -4.83
N THR A 285 3.24 -18.17 -5.34
CA THR A 285 3.10 -18.58 -6.75
C THR A 285 1.65 -18.90 -7.11
N ASP A 286 0.89 -19.46 -6.20
CA ASP A 286 -0.50 -19.86 -6.47
C ASP A 286 -1.39 -18.65 -6.72
N ILE A 287 -1.25 -17.59 -5.94
CA ILE A 287 -2.00 -16.35 -6.13
C ILE A 287 -1.40 -15.45 -7.22
N HIS A 288 -0.07 -15.47 -7.39
CA HIS A 288 0.62 -14.57 -8.34
C HIS A 288 0.25 -14.89 -9.81
N TYR A 289 -0.01 -16.15 -10.13
CA TYR A 289 -0.42 -16.60 -11.46
C TYR A 289 -1.93 -16.51 -11.72
N LEU A 290 -2.72 -16.03 -10.76
CA LEU A 290 -4.14 -15.72 -10.97
C LEU A 290 -4.31 -14.28 -11.48
N ASN A 291 -5.44 -14.04 -12.14
CA ASN A 291 -5.93 -12.69 -12.38
C ASN A 291 -6.60 -12.19 -11.09
N LYS A 292 -5.86 -11.39 -10.33
CA LYS A 292 -6.35 -10.73 -9.10
C LYS A 292 -7.09 -9.45 -9.48
N TYR A 293 -8.19 -9.63 -10.18
CA TYR A 293 -9.03 -8.54 -10.65
C TYR A 293 -10.15 -8.28 -9.66
N LEU A 294 -10.32 -7.03 -9.31
CA LEU A 294 -11.51 -6.57 -8.60
C LEU A 294 -12.65 -6.41 -9.60
N PRO A 295 -13.90 -6.61 -9.19
CA PRO A 295 -15.06 -6.31 -10.03
C PRO A 295 -15.07 -4.84 -10.45
N GLU A 296 -15.51 -4.54 -11.68
CA GLU A 296 -15.58 -3.17 -12.22
C GLU A 296 -16.57 -2.28 -11.46
N GLU A 297 -17.63 -2.88 -10.91
CA GLU A 297 -18.72 -2.22 -10.17
C GLU A 297 -18.37 -1.92 -8.71
N THR A 298 -17.10 -1.81 -8.36
CA THR A 298 -16.68 -1.56 -6.99
C THR A 298 -16.81 -0.07 -6.62
N THR A 299 -16.26 0.28 -5.50
CA THR A 299 -16.28 1.55 -4.78
C THR A 299 -15.78 2.77 -5.57
N VAL A 300 -15.39 2.64 -6.83
CA VAL A 300 -14.84 3.70 -7.68
C VAL A 300 -15.79 4.92 -7.72
N ASP A 301 -17.05 4.70 -8.08
CA ASP A 301 -18.04 5.77 -8.17
C ASP A 301 -18.43 6.31 -6.78
N LEU A 302 -18.54 5.41 -5.79
CA LEU A 302 -18.87 5.78 -4.40
C LEU A 302 -17.81 6.69 -3.76
N LEU A 303 -16.55 6.53 -4.17
CA LEU A 303 -15.40 7.28 -3.64
C LEU A 303 -14.98 8.44 -4.56
N GLY A 304 -15.70 8.67 -5.67
CA GLY A 304 -15.40 9.76 -6.62
C GLY A 304 -14.06 9.61 -7.35
N ILE A 305 -13.61 8.36 -7.56
CA ILE A 305 -12.34 8.08 -8.25
C ILE A 305 -12.49 8.37 -9.74
N THR A 306 -11.70 9.30 -10.25
CA THR A 306 -11.72 9.73 -11.66
C THR A 306 -10.74 8.94 -12.53
N GLU A 307 -10.87 9.08 -13.87
CA GLU A 307 -9.91 8.47 -14.81
C GLU A 307 -8.51 9.09 -14.67
N ASP A 308 -7.49 8.26 -14.86
CA ASP A 308 -6.09 8.67 -14.83
C ASP A 308 -5.25 7.85 -15.81
N ASP A 309 -4.08 8.34 -16.17
CA ASP A 309 -3.14 7.66 -17.06
C ASP A 309 -2.17 6.77 -16.27
N TYR A 310 -2.62 5.56 -15.92
CA TYR A 310 -1.79 4.60 -15.19
C TYR A 310 -0.58 4.12 -15.99
N GLU A 311 -0.65 4.12 -17.33
CA GLU A 311 0.49 3.75 -18.18
C GLU A 311 1.60 4.80 -18.06
N ALA A 312 1.24 6.08 -18.11
CA ALA A 312 2.18 7.16 -17.86
C ALA A 312 2.80 7.06 -16.46
N GLU A 313 2.02 6.68 -15.45
CA GLU A 313 2.55 6.48 -14.09
C GLU A 313 3.53 5.29 -14.01
N ILE A 314 3.29 4.20 -14.74
CA ILE A 314 4.27 3.10 -14.86
C ILE A 314 5.54 3.57 -15.57
N GLN A 315 5.44 4.37 -16.63
CA GLN A 315 6.60 4.96 -17.33
C GLN A 315 7.38 5.90 -16.41
N ASN A 316 6.69 6.70 -15.58
CA ASN A 316 7.29 7.55 -14.56
C ASN A 316 8.07 6.74 -13.53
N ILE A 317 7.53 5.59 -13.08
CA ILE A 317 8.23 4.65 -12.19
C ILE A 317 9.55 4.19 -12.83
N VAL A 318 9.53 3.82 -14.11
CA VAL A 318 10.74 3.38 -14.83
C VAL A 318 11.76 4.51 -14.90
N THR A 319 11.35 5.69 -15.35
CA THR A 319 12.23 6.87 -15.52
C THR A 319 12.88 7.26 -14.19
N TYR A 320 12.08 7.36 -13.13
CA TYR A 320 12.58 7.73 -11.81
C TYR A 320 13.51 6.66 -11.21
N SER A 321 13.16 5.38 -11.39
CA SER A 321 14.01 4.27 -10.94
C SER A 321 15.36 4.27 -11.65
N MET A 322 15.40 4.51 -12.96
CA MET A 322 16.64 4.60 -13.72
C MET A 322 17.52 5.78 -13.26
N LYS A 323 16.91 6.92 -12.92
CA LYS A 323 17.63 8.05 -12.30
C LYS A 323 18.31 7.62 -11.00
N LEU A 324 17.60 6.94 -10.11
CA LEU A 324 18.14 6.44 -8.84
C LEU A 324 19.29 5.43 -9.05
N LEU A 325 19.13 4.50 -10.02
CA LEU A 325 20.16 3.51 -10.35
C LEU A 325 21.43 4.17 -10.91
N SER A 326 21.29 5.23 -11.72
CA SER A 326 22.44 5.96 -12.28
C SER A 326 23.25 6.68 -11.21
N HIS A 327 22.60 7.28 -10.21
CA HIS A 327 23.27 7.93 -9.08
C HIS A 327 24.05 6.92 -8.23
N LYS A 328 23.49 5.72 -8.00
CA LYS A 328 24.16 4.66 -7.24
C LYS A 328 25.44 4.18 -7.94
N LYS A 329 25.45 4.10 -9.28
CA LYS A 329 26.65 3.73 -10.06
C LYS A 329 27.75 4.78 -10.08
N LYS A 330 27.42 6.05 -9.84
CA LYS A 330 28.41 7.15 -9.77
C LYS A 330 29.04 7.33 -8.39
N ALA A 331 28.43 6.73 -7.35
CA ALA A 331 28.88 6.82 -5.96
C ALA A 331 29.78 5.64 -5.54
N ILE A 332 30.04 4.67 -6.43
CA ILE A 332 30.97 3.54 -6.30
C ILE A 332 32.17 3.79 -7.23
#